data_0701405c4053068a84bcdf1f38d66631
#
_entry.id   0701405c4053068a84bcdf1f38d66631
#
_cell.length_a   1.000
_cell.length_b   1.000
_cell.length_c   1.000
_cell.angle_alpha   90.00
_cell.angle_beta   90.00
_cell.angle_gamma   90.00
#
_symmetry.space_group_name_H-M   'P 1'
#
loop_
_entity.id
_entity.type
_entity.pdbx_description
1 polymer ?
#
loop_
_entity_poly.entity_id
_entity_poly.type
_entity_poly.pdbx_seq_one_letter_code
_entity_poly.pdbx_strand_id
1 'polypeptide(L)'
;MRNATILLLMMVLPLARGLAQQIPDQGQPVIVVSGNAQIEVDPDEATVWLGVVRQENSAQAAQEQANRAAQAVLAEMTKLGIRPQRVQTSRLTLSPVYAPPRPEARDAPRIAAYSASNTVSVELENLAQVGPVIDAGLRAGANQLEGVQFRIKNDLPVRQQALKQAVAEAHVKAESMAEALGVRLNGVQEASESGTSVAPKYQSGGLAMLAVRDGTPTPVSPGQLEVTATVTVKYFITSRTAAPK
;
A
#
# COMPACT_ATOMS: atom_id res chain seq x y z
N MET A 1 -50.91 -48.13 -74.41
CA MET A 1 -50.68 -46.73 -74.08
C MET A 1 -49.74 -46.73 -72.86
N ARG A 2 -48.46 -46.43 -73.05
CA ARG A 2 -47.41 -46.72 -72.10
C ARG A 2 -46.88 -45.39 -71.55
N ASN A 3 -47.13 -45.16 -70.27
CA ASN A 3 -46.56 -43.97 -69.53
C ASN A 3 -45.18 -44.33 -69.07
N ALA A 4 -44.18 -43.63 -69.60
CA ALA A 4 -42.79 -43.70 -69.10
C ALA A 4 -42.57 -42.60 -68.00
N THR A 5 -42.36 -43.05 -66.81
CA THR A 5 -42.02 -42.18 -65.69
C THR A 5 -40.49 -42.03 -65.63
N ILE A 6 -39.99 -40.82 -65.91
CA ILE A 6 -38.55 -40.48 -65.79
C ILE A 6 -38.25 -40.11 -64.33
N LEU A 7 -37.43 -40.94 -63.70
CA LEU A 7 -36.95 -40.71 -62.33
C LEU A 7 -35.68 -39.80 -62.38
N LEU A 8 -35.82 -38.55 -61.97
CA LEU A 8 -34.70 -37.59 -61.89
C LEU A 8 -33.91 -37.80 -60.60
N LEU A 9 -32.73 -38.42 -60.70
CA LEU A 9 -31.82 -38.63 -59.56
C LEU A 9 -31.02 -37.35 -59.30
N MET A 10 -31.41 -36.63 -58.25
CA MET A 10 -30.70 -35.39 -57.79
C MET A 10 -29.48 -35.79 -56.95
N MET A 11 -28.27 -35.65 -57.50
CA MET A 11 -26.99 -35.94 -56.86
C MET A 11 -26.62 -34.76 -55.99
N VAL A 12 -26.80 -34.89 -54.65
CA VAL A 12 -26.40 -33.91 -53.65
C VAL A 12 -24.91 -34.10 -53.38
N LEU A 13 -24.05 -33.16 -53.84
CA LEU A 13 -22.64 -33.05 -53.42
C LEU A 13 -22.60 -32.48 -52.06
N PRO A 14 -21.91 -33.12 -51.08
CA PRO A 14 -21.62 -32.46 -49.80
C PRO A 14 -20.51 -31.40 -50.00
N LEU A 15 -20.84 -30.12 -49.78
CA LEU A 15 -19.85 -29.05 -49.59
C LEU A 15 -19.05 -29.37 -48.34
N ALA A 16 -17.87 -29.96 -48.50
CA ALA A 16 -16.87 -30.03 -47.45
C ALA A 16 -16.37 -28.60 -47.16
N ARG A 17 -16.98 -27.94 -46.16
CA ARG A 17 -16.41 -26.73 -45.56
C ARG A 17 -15.09 -27.12 -44.88
N GLY A 18 -13.98 -26.81 -45.53
CA GLY A 18 -12.67 -26.88 -44.93
C GLY A 18 -12.67 -25.99 -43.70
N LEU A 19 -12.63 -26.59 -42.50
CA LEU A 19 -12.24 -25.93 -41.28
C LEU A 19 -10.79 -25.52 -41.49
N ALA A 20 -10.57 -24.25 -41.86
CA ALA A 20 -9.26 -23.65 -41.75
C ALA A 20 -8.89 -23.69 -40.26
N GLN A 21 -8.09 -24.67 -39.86
CA GLN A 21 -7.41 -24.66 -38.59
C GLN A 21 -6.57 -23.36 -38.56
N GLN A 22 -7.01 -22.41 -37.77
CA GLN A 22 -6.16 -21.26 -37.38
C GLN A 22 -4.93 -21.87 -36.71
N ILE A 23 -3.83 -21.90 -37.46
CA ILE A 23 -2.50 -22.14 -36.88
C ILE A 23 -2.33 -21.03 -35.84
N PRO A 24 -2.17 -21.35 -34.51
CA PRO A 24 -1.92 -20.33 -33.55
C PRO A 24 -0.67 -19.56 -33.99
N ASP A 25 -0.78 -18.26 -34.04
CA ASP A 25 0.34 -17.35 -34.31
C ASP A 25 1.47 -17.76 -33.37
N GLN A 26 2.49 -18.41 -33.91
CA GLN A 26 3.69 -18.80 -33.20
C GLN A 26 4.49 -17.53 -33.03
N GLY A 27 4.07 -16.70 -32.02
CA GLY A 27 4.77 -15.47 -31.68
C GLY A 27 6.27 -15.73 -31.60
N GLN A 28 7.06 -14.72 -31.96
CA GLN A 28 8.52 -14.84 -31.92
C GLN A 28 8.97 -15.40 -30.56
N PRO A 29 9.95 -16.34 -30.54
CA PRO A 29 10.40 -16.93 -29.28
C PRO A 29 10.96 -15.86 -28.35
N VAL A 30 10.62 -15.97 -27.06
CA VAL A 30 10.97 -14.98 -26.03
C VAL A 30 11.52 -15.64 -24.78
N ILE A 31 12.35 -14.90 -24.05
CA ILE A 31 12.68 -15.13 -22.65
C ILE A 31 11.85 -14.16 -21.81
N VAL A 32 11.18 -14.68 -20.78
CA VAL A 32 10.43 -13.88 -19.80
C VAL A 32 11.14 -14.01 -18.45
N VAL A 33 11.48 -12.87 -17.87
CA VAL A 33 12.17 -12.80 -16.57
C VAL A 33 11.50 -11.76 -15.69
N SER A 34 11.59 -11.99 -14.37
CA SER A 34 11.23 -10.98 -13.38
C SER A 34 12.48 -10.53 -12.64
N GLY A 35 12.60 -9.20 -12.49
CA GLY A 35 13.61 -8.56 -11.66
C GLY A 35 12.97 -7.92 -10.43
N ASN A 36 13.68 -7.95 -9.33
CA ASN A 36 13.27 -7.37 -8.06
C ASN A 36 14.39 -6.46 -7.55
N ALA A 37 14.00 -5.43 -6.82
CA ALA A 37 14.96 -4.61 -6.09
C ALA A 37 14.39 -4.26 -4.72
N GLN A 38 15.29 -4.06 -3.77
CA GLN A 38 14.99 -3.69 -2.41
C GLN A 38 16.00 -2.64 -1.96
N ILE A 39 15.52 -1.48 -1.54
CA ILE A 39 16.35 -0.36 -1.08
C ILE A 39 15.88 0.03 0.31
N GLU A 40 16.83 0.14 1.23
CA GLU A 40 16.58 0.63 2.60
C GLU A 40 16.85 2.12 2.66
N VAL A 41 15.92 2.87 3.25
CA VAL A 41 16.00 4.33 3.38
C VAL A 41 15.51 4.75 4.75
N ASP A 42 16.20 5.70 5.35
CA ASP A 42 15.73 6.32 6.59
C ASP A 42 14.53 7.23 6.29
N PRO A 43 13.46 7.20 7.11
CA PRO A 43 12.35 8.13 6.97
C PRO A 43 12.80 9.57 7.26
N ASP A 44 12.19 10.53 6.59
CA ASP A 44 12.43 11.96 6.75
C ASP A 44 11.19 12.74 7.21
N GLU A 45 10.07 12.05 7.39
CA GLU A 45 8.82 12.64 7.87
C GLU A 45 8.06 11.66 8.76
N ALA A 46 7.34 12.18 9.74
CA ALA A 46 6.43 11.41 10.57
C ALA A 46 5.05 12.07 10.63
N THR A 47 4.00 11.26 10.75
CA THR A 47 2.67 11.72 11.11
C THR A 47 2.28 11.09 12.43
N VAL A 48 1.85 11.92 13.37
CA VAL A 48 1.35 11.51 14.71
C VAL A 48 -0.15 11.77 14.75
N TRP A 49 -0.95 10.80 15.19
CA TRP A 49 -2.38 10.95 15.38
C TRP A 49 -2.71 10.96 16.88
N LEU A 50 -3.19 12.10 17.36
CA LEU A 50 -3.58 12.34 18.75
C LEU A 50 -5.09 12.42 18.83
N GLY A 51 -5.70 11.49 19.54
CA GLY A 51 -7.14 11.42 19.75
C GLY A 51 -7.55 12.05 21.08
N VAL A 52 -8.66 12.77 21.04
CA VAL A 52 -9.40 13.24 22.21
C VAL A 52 -10.74 12.55 22.22
N VAL A 53 -11.03 11.78 23.26
CA VAL A 53 -12.34 11.16 23.46
C VAL A 53 -12.95 11.70 24.76
N ARG A 54 -14.22 12.12 24.67
CA ARG A 54 -15.01 12.58 25.81
C ARG A 54 -16.38 11.89 25.81
N GLN A 55 -16.83 11.52 26.99
CA GLN A 55 -18.13 10.89 27.17
C GLN A 55 -18.94 11.69 28.17
N GLU A 56 -20.17 12.06 27.77
CA GLU A 56 -21.09 12.90 28.53
C GLU A 56 -22.54 12.40 28.40
N ASN A 57 -23.42 12.90 29.27
CA ASN A 57 -24.84 12.50 29.27
C ASN A 57 -25.61 13.07 28.09
N SER A 58 -25.11 14.08 27.40
CA SER A 58 -25.70 14.65 26.19
C SER A 58 -24.70 14.74 25.05
N ALA A 59 -25.19 14.61 23.83
CA ALA A 59 -24.39 14.71 22.61
C ALA A 59 -23.67 16.07 22.52
N GLN A 60 -24.38 17.16 22.87
CA GLN A 60 -23.82 18.51 22.84
C GLN A 60 -22.68 18.65 23.85
N ALA A 61 -22.85 18.19 25.09
CA ALA A 61 -21.81 18.30 26.12
C ALA A 61 -20.56 17.48 25.75
N ALA A 62 -20.72 16.26 25.22
CA ALA A 62 -19.62 15.43 24.74
C ALA A 62 -18.84 16.15 23.64
N GLN A 63 -19.53 16.70 22.66
CA GLN A 63 -18.91 17.42 21.54
C GLN A 63 -18.17 18.70 22.00
N GLU A 64 -18.76 19.49 22.89
CA GLU A 64 -18.13 20.69 23.43
C GLU A 64 -16.87 20.38 24.22
N GLN A 65 -16.90 19.31 25.04
CA GLN A 65 -15.71 18.88 25.79
C GLN A 65 -14.60 18.38 24.90
N ALA A 66 -14.93 17.57 23.88
CA ALA A 66 -13.96 17.11 22.88
C ALA A 66 -13.35 18.25 22.10
N ASN A 67 -14.16 19.23 21.68
CA ASN A 67 -13.68 20.42 20.95
C ASN A 67 -12.72 21.27 21.79
N ARG A 68 -13.05 21.51 23.07
CA ARG A 68 -12.16 22.27 23.98
C ARG A 68 -10.79 21.59 24.13
N ALA A 69 -10.77 20.30 24.34
CA ALA A 69 -9.53 19.55 24.47
C ALA A 69 -8.74 19.50 23.15
N ALA A 70 -9.40 19.32 22.01
CA ALA A 70 -8.75 19.38 20.71
C ALA A 70 -8.13 20.75 20.43
N GLN A 71 -8.83 21.85 20.77
CA GLN A 71 -8.28 23.21 20.67
C GLN A 71 -7.04 23.40 21.55
N ALA A 72 -7.03 22.84 22.76
CA ALA A 72 -5.84 22.90 23.63
C ALA A 72 -4.66 22.14 23.01
N VAL A 73 -4.90 20.96 22.40
CA VAL A 73 -3.86 20.22 21.64
C VAL A 73 -3.31 21.06 20.49
N LEU A 74 -4.19 21.68 19.67
CA LEU A 74 -3.77 22.55 18.56
C LEU A 74 -2.92 23.73 19.04
N ALA A 75 -3.29 24.34 20.16
CA ALA A 75 -2.53 25.44 20.76
C ALA A 75 -1.11 24.98 21.21
N GLU A 76 -0.99 23.80 21.79
CA GLU A 76 0.32 23.24 22.16
C GLU A 76 1.19 22.94 20.94
N MET A 77 0.61 22.42 19.85
CA MET A 77 1.36 22.21 18.61
C MET A 77 1.94 23.53 18.08
N THR A 78 1.17 24.62 18.16
CA THR A 78 1.63 25.95 17.78
C THR A 78 2.80 26.43 18.68
N LYS A 79 2.74 26.19 19.99
CA LYS A 79 3.82 26.53 20.93
C LYS A 79 5.12 25.73 20.65
N LEU A 80 5.00 24.52 20.18
CA LEU A 80 6.14 23.70 19.74
C LEU A 80 6.71 24.14 18.38
N GLY A 81 6.17 25.21 17.78
CA GLY A 81 6.62 25.73 16.49
C GLY A 81 6.12 24.93 15.28
N ILE A 82 5.15 24.04 15.49
CA ILE A 82 4.54 23.30 14.36
C ILE A 82 3.65 24.26 13.54
N ARG A 83 3.92 24.35 12.26
CA ARG A 83 3.16 25.22 11.36
C ARG A 83 1.69 24.77 11.27
N PRO A 84 0.71 25.70 11.27
CA PRO A 84 -0.72 25.35 11.20
C PRO A 84 -1.10 24.44 10.02
N GLN A 85 -0.40 24.58 8.87
CA GLN A 85 -0.63 23.76 7.67
C GLN A 85 -0.25 22.28 7.86
N ARG A 86 0.53 21.99 8.91
CA ARG A 86 0.98 20.65 9.26
C ARG A 86 0.13 20.01 10.37
N VAL A 87 -0.90 20.71 10.83
CA VAL A 87 -1.79 20.22 11.88
C VAL A 87 -3.21 20.31 11.38
N GLN A 88 -3.92 19.20 11.38
CA GLN A 88 -5.30 19.16 10.89
C GLN A 88 -6.15 18.17 11.69
N THR A 89 -7.45 18.41 11.74
CA THR A 89 -8.40 17.42 12.23
C THR A 89 -8.59 16.34 11.17
N SER A 90 -8.24 15.11 11.48
CA SER A 90 -8.34 13.97 10.57
C SER A 90 -9.61 13.16 10.73
N ARG A 91 -10.21 13.19 11.92
CA ARG A 91 -11.44 12.47 12.21
C ARG A 91 -12.25 13.19 13.29
N LEU A 92 -13.58 13.21 13.08
CA LEU A 92 -14.55 13.68 14.06
C LEU A 92 -15.70 12.69 14.12
N THR A 93 -16.00 12.16 15.30
CA THR A 93 -17.14 11.23 15.48
C THR A 93 -17.93 11.58 16.73
N LEU A 94 -19.23 11.33 16.66
CA LEU A 94 -20.15 11.43 17.78
C LEU A 94 -21.10 10.23 17.72
N SER A 95 -21.17 9.44 18.77
CA SER A 95 -21.97 8.23 18.81
C SER A 95 -22.62 8.02 20.17
N PRO A 96 -23.85 7.45 20.22
CA PRO A 96 -24.45 7.03 21.47
C PRO A 96 -23.72 5.83 22.08
N VAL A 97 -23.61 5.82 23.39
CA VAL A 97 -23.14 4.69 24.18
C VAL A 97 -24.36 4.04 24.85
N TYR A 98 -24.59 2.78 24.56
CA TYR A 98 -25.74 2.05 25.08
C TYR A 98 -25.41 1.39 26.40
N ALA A 99 -26.40 1.35 27.32
CA ALA A 99 -26.28 0.59 28.54
C ALA A 99 -26.16 -0.91 28.25
N PRO A 100 -25.42 -1.65 29.05
CA PRO A 100 -25.36 -3.12 28.92
C PRO A 100 -26.79 -3.73 28.97
N PRO A 101 -27.06 -4.71 28.10
CA PRO A 101 -28.35 -5.39 28.12
C PRO A 101 -28.57 -6.10 29.49
N ARG A 102 -29.76 -5.97 30.07
CA ARG A 102 -30.13 -6.73 31.27
C ARG A 102 -30.53 -8.14 30.84
N PRO A 103 -30.03 -9.20 31.49
CA PRO A 103 -30.28 -10.59 31.07
C PRO A 103 -31.75 -10.99 30.94
N GLU A 104 -32.66 -10.33 31.68
CA GLU A 104 -34.07 -10.67 31.72
C GLU A 104 -34.99 -9.62 31.04
N ALA A 105 -34.42 -8.51 30.54
CA ALA A 105 -35.20 -7.45 29.92
C ALA A 105 -35.27 -7.61 28.40
N ARG A 106 -36.47 -7.66 27.85
CA ARG A 106 -36.73 -7.57 26.40
C ARG A 106 -36.85 -6.10 25.92
N ASP A 107 -36.27 -5.19 26.68
CA ASP A 107 -36.37 -3.74 26.40
C ASP A 107 -35.47 -3.33 25.23
N ALA A 108 -35.87 -2.27 24.52
CA ALA A 108 -35.04 -1.64 23.49
C ALA A 108 -33.73 -1.12 24.11
N PRO A 109 -32.61 -1.10 23.33
CA PRO A 109 -31.35 -0.57 23.80
C PRO A 109 -31.50 0.87 24.32
N ARG A 110 -31.09 1.12 25.57
CA ARG A 110 -31.18 2.43 26.21
C ARG A 110 -29.83 3.16 26.08
N ILE A 111 -29.86 4.39 25.61
CA ILE A 111 -28.67 5.24 25.58
C ILE A 111 -28.28 5.62 27.01
N ALA A 112 -27.05 5.31 27.41
CA ALA A 112 -26.47 5.63 28.71
C ALA A 112 -25.68 6.94 28.68
N ALA A 113 -25.00 7.22 27.55
CA ALA A 113 -24.17 8.41 27.34
C ALA A 113 -23.95 8.68 25.85
N TYR A 114 -23.20 9.73 25.54
CA TYR A 114 -22.70 10.02 24.21
C TYR A 114 -21.18 10.13 24.25
N SER A 115 -20.52 9.56 23.26
CA SER A 115 -19.06 9.62 23.09
C SER A 115 -18.73 10.48 21.89
N ALA A 116 -17.95 11.55 22.11
CA ALA A 116 -17.38 12.39 21.05
C ALA A 116 -15.88 12.13 20.94
N SER A 117 -15.39 11.92 19.72
CA SER A 117 -13.97 11.78 19.41
C SER A 117 -13.54 12.82 18.39
N ASN A 118 -12.36 13.40 18.63
CA ASN A 118 -11.71 14.33 17.72
C ASN A 118 -10.23 13.91 17.60
N THR A 119 -9.79 13.55 16.39
CA THR A 119 -8.41 13.15 16.12
C THR A 119 -7.68 14.25 15.37
N VAL A 120 -6.56 14.67 15.92
CA VAL A 120 -5.64 15.64 15.32
C VAL A 120 -4.45 14.88 14.74
N SER A 121 -4.17 15.09 13.45
CA SER A 121 -2.94 14.63 12.80
C SER A 121 -1.91 15.75 12.77
N VAL A 122 -0.68 15.41 13.12
CA VAL A 122 0.48 16.31 13.16
C VAL A 122 1.58 15.74 12.28
N GLU A 123 1.96 16.49 11.23
CA GLU A 123 3.05 16.13 10.33
C GLU A 123 4.35 16.78 10.79
N LEU A 124 5.43 15.99 10.89
CA LEU A 124 6.73 16.38 11.42
C LEU A 124 7.84 16.04 10.45
N GLU A 125 8.62 17.06 10.03
CA GLU A 125 9.86 16.86 9.25
C GLU A 125 11.07 16.59 10.16
N ASN A 126 11.01 17.00 11.42
CA ASN A 126 12.03 16.68 12.42
C ASN A 126 11.54 15.52 13.30
N LEU A 127 12.05 14.34 13.05
CA LEU A 127 11.64 13.12 13.75
C LEU A 127 11.96 13.16 15.26
N ALA A 128 12.93 13.97 15.69
CA ALA A 128 13.22 14.16 17.11
C ALA A 128 12.08 14.87 17.87
N GLN A 129 11.15 15.53 17.16
CA GLN A 129 9.99 16.16 17.77
C GLN A 129 8.82 15.19 18.02
N VAL A 130 8.86 13.96 17.52
CA VAL A 130 7.74 13.00 17.67
C VAL A 130 7.42 12.76 19.14
N GLY A 131 8.40 12.40 19.97
CA GLY A 131 8.20 12.22 21.41
C GLY A 131 7.65 13.47 22.10
N PRO A 132 8.33 14.64 22.00
CA PRO A 132 7.82 15.91 22.52
C PRO A 132 6.40 16.28 22.11
N VAL A 133 6.01 16.00 20.87
CA VAL A 133 4.65 16.24 20.34
C VAL A 133 3.63 15.33 21.02
N ILE A 134 3.95 14.05 21.15
CA ILE A 134 3.08 13.09 21.86
C ILE A 134 2.87 13.57 23.31
N ASP A 135 3.95 13.86 24.03
CA ASP A 135 3.89 14.27 25.41
C ASP A 135 3.12 15.59 25.61
N ALA A 136 3.32 16.55 24.73
CA ALA A 136 2.60 17.84 24.78
C ALA A 136 1.11 17.64 24.49
N GLY A 137 0.76 16.81 23.50
CA GLY A 137 -0.62 16.49 23.17
C GLY A 137 -1.37 15.82 24.31
N LEU A 138 -0.73 14.86 24.98
CA LEU A 138 -1.30 14.18 26.15
C LEU A 138 -1.50 15.15 27.33
N ARG A 139 -0.52 16.02 27.60
CA ARG A 139 -0.68 17.08 28.63
C ARG A 139 -1.79 18.07 28.30
N ALA A 140 -2.02 18.34 27.03
CA ALA A 140 -3.08 19.25 26.58
C ALA A 140 -4.48 18.63 26.60
N GLY A 141 -4.60 17.33 26.86
CA GLY A 141 -5.90 16.65 27.00
C GLY A 141 -6.22 15.62 25.93
N ALA A 142 -5.30 15.32 25.02
CA ALA A 142 -5.38 14.07 24.24
C ALA A 142 -5.31 12.88 25.22
N ASN A 143 -6.12 11.86 24.96
CA ASN A 143 -6.16 10.66 25.78
C ASN A 143 -6.10 9.37 24.95
N GLN A 144 -5.84 9.51 23.67
CA GLN A 144 -5.56 8.41 22.76
C GLN A 144 -4.38 8.78 21.86
N LEU A 145 -3.44 7.85 21.69
CA LEU A 145 -2.44 7.86 20.63
C LEU A 145 -2.91 6.81 19.60
N GLU A 146 -3.46 7.26 18.49
CA GLU A 146 -3.97 6.36 17.46
C GLU A 146 -2.84 5.75 16.62
N GLY A 147 -1.68 6.40 16.58
CA GLY A 147 -0.50 5.86 15.93
C GLY A 147 0.55 6.91 15.57
N VAL A 148 1.69 6.40 15.14
CA VAL A 148 2.77 7.17 14.51
C VAL A 148 3.14 6.44 13.24
N GLN A 149 3.21 7.15 12.13
CA GLN A 149 3.66 6.62 10.86
C GLN A 149 4.88 7.39 10.37
N PHE A 150 5.94 6.66 10.07
CA PHE A 150 7.14 7.21 9.44
C PHE A 150 7.05 7.02 7.94
N ARG A 151 7.50 8.02 7.18
CA ARG A 151 7.44 8.00 5.72
C ARG A 151 8.59 8.80 5.09
N ILE A 152 8.74 8.64 3.78
CA ILE A 152 9.60 9.47 2.95
C ILE A 152 8.69 10.53 2.33
N LYS A 153 8.99 11.80 2.57
CA LYS A 153 8.22 12.94 2.05
C LYS A 153 8.17 12.96 0.53
N ASN A 154 9.30 12.68 -0.11
CA ASN A 154 9.39 12.54 -1.56
C ASN A 154 10.01 11.18 -1.90
N ASP A 155 9.19 10.16 -2.09
CA ASP A 155 9.63 8.79 -2.36
C ASP A 155 9.93 8.52 -3.85
N LEU A 156 9.60 9.46 -4.76
CA LEU A 156 9.78 9.28 -6.20
C LEU A 156 11.24 8.96 -6.60
N PRO A 157 12.28 9.67 -6.11
CA PRO A 157 13.66 9.36 -6.48
C PRO A 157 14.09 7.94 -6.09
N VAL A 158 13.72 7.49 -4.88
CA VAL A 158 14.09 6.15 -4.40
C VAL A 158 13.29 5.06 -5.10
N ARG A 159 12.01 5.29 -5.44
CA ARG A 159 11.22 4.39 -6.30
C ARG A 159 11.84 4.23 -7.69
N GLN A 160 12.27 5.34 -8.30
CA GLN A 160 12.97 5.30 -9.59
C GLN A 160 14.28 4.53 -9.50
N GLN A 161 15.01 4.67 -8.41
CA GLN A 161 16.24 3.90 -8.19
C GLN A 161 15.94 2.40 -8.05
N ALA A 162 14.91 2.02 -7.29
CA ALA A 162 14.48 0.64 -7.14
C ALA A 162 14.06 0.03 -8.49
N LEU A 163 13.28 0.77 -9.29
CA LEU A 163 12.90 0.32 -10.64
C LEU A 163 14.12 0.09 -11.55
N LYS A 164 15.10 0.99 -11.53
CA LYS A 164 16.33 0.82 -12.33
C LYS A 164 17.10 -0.44 -11.92
N GLN A 165 17.19 -0.72 -10.62
CA GLN A 165 17.86 -1.92 -10.12
C GLN A 165 17.07 -3.19 -10.47
N ALA A 166 15.74 -3.17 -10.37
CA ALA A 166 14.89 -4.31 -10.76
C ALA A 166 15.03 -4.63 -12.26
N VAL A 167 15.06 -3.61 -13.13
CA VAL A 167 15.28 -3.79 -14.57
C VAL A 167 16.69 -4.36 -14.84
N ALA A 168 17.70 -3.87 -14.15
CA ALA A 168 19.08 -4.38 -14.29
C ALA A 168 19.16 -5.86 -13.87
N GLU A 169 18.52 -6.24 -12.78
CA GLU A 169 18.46 -7.64 -12.33
C GLU A 169 17.74 -8.53 -13.36
N ALA A 170 16.59 -8.08 -13.89
CA ALA A 170 15.87 -8.79 -14.94
C ALA A 170 16.76 -9.01 -16.19
N HIS A 171 17.52 -7.98 -16.58
CA HIS A 171 18.42 -8.07 -17.72
C HIS A 171 19.53 -9.12 -17.49
N VAL A 172 20.20 -9.10 -16.35
CA VAL A 172 21.24 -10.08 -15.99
C VAL A 172 20.67 -11.51 -15.98
N LYS A 173 19.47 -11.71 -15.47
CA LYS A 173 18.78 -13.01 -15.51
C LYS A 173 18.51 -13.46 -16.95
N ALA A 174 18.03 -12.55 -17.80
CA ALA A 174 17.76 -12.85 -19.22
C ALA A 174 19.04 -13.23 -19.96
N GLU A 175 20.15 -12.53 -19.75
CA GLU A 175 21.45 -12.85 -20.34
C GLU A 175 21.95 -14.23 -19.93
N SER A 176 21.89 -14.56 -18.63
CA SER A 176 22.27 -15.86 -18.09
C SER A 176 21.44 -17.00 -18.70
N MET A 177 20.12 -16.78 -18.87
CA MET A 177 19.23 -17.76 -19.52
C MET A 177 19.57 -17.90 -21.01
N ALA A 178 19.80 -16.79 -21.71
CA ALA A 178 20.13 -16.80 -23.13
C ALA A 178 21.45 -17.54 -23.38
N GLU A 179 22.45 -17.31 -22.54
CA GLU A 179 23.73 -18.03 -22.62
C GLU A 179 23.55 -19.53 -22.42
N ALA A 180 22.83 -19.95 -21.37
CA ALA A 180 22.57 -21.35 -21.07
C ALA A 180 21.78 -22.08 -22.18
N LEU A 181 20.88 -21.36 -22.87
CA LEU A 181 20.08 -21.87 -23.98
C LEU A 181 20.83 -21.82 -25.34
N GLY A 182 22.01 -21.21 -25.41
CA GLY A 182 22.74 -21.02 -26.65
C GLY A 182 22.08 -20.04 -27.63
N VAL A 183 21.29 -19.11 -27.14
CA VAL A 183 20.59 -18.08 -27.93
C VAL A 183 21.18 -16.69 -27.64
N ARG A 184 20.69 -15.66 -28.33
CA ARG A 184 21.01 -14.25 -28.08
C ARG A 184 19.74 -13.47 -27.80
N LEU A 185 19.81 -12.52 -26.89
CA LEU A 185 18.75 -11.52 -26.70
C LEU A 185 18.72 -10.57 -27.93
N ASN A 186 17.52 -10.28 -28.42
CA ASN A 186 17.31 -9.42 -29.60
C ASN A 186 16.29 -8.32 -29.30
N GLY A 187 16.57 -7.51 -28.27
CA GLY A 187 15.71 -6.42 -27.85
C GLY A 187 14.58 -6.82 -26.91
N VAL A 188 13.89 -5.81 -26.39
CA VAL A 188 12.77 -5.95 -25.48
C VAL A 188 11.46 -6.02 -26.29
N GLN A 189 10.64 -7.04 -26.06
CA GLN A 189 9.30 -7.14 -26.58
C GLN A 189 8.31 -6.36 -25.73
N GLU A 190 8.38 -6.54 -24.44
CA GLU A 190 7.46 -5.95 -23.45
C GLU A 190 8.17 -5.77 -22.13
N ALA A 191 7.89 -4.67 -21.45
CA ALA A 191 8.29 -4.44 -20.07
C ALA A 191 7.08 -3.98 -19.28
N SER A 192 6.85 -4.60 -18.13
CA SER A 192 5.74 -4.28 -17.24
C SER A 192 6.24 -4.12 -15.81
N GLU A 193 5.82 -3.03 -15.17
CA GLU A 193 5.99 -2.85 -13.74
C GLU A 193 4.88 -3.60 -13.01
N SER A 194 5.25 -4.55 -12.15
CA SER A 194 4.30 -5.32 -11.33
C SER A 194 3.96 -4.62 -10.02
N GLY A 195 4.72 -3.61 -9.63
CA GLY A 195 4.47 -2.77 -8.47
C GLY A 195 5.73 -2.24 -7.82
N THR A 196 5.56 -1.07 -7.18
CA THR A 196 6.57 -0.46 -6.32
C THR A 196 5.91 -0.11 -4.99
N SER A 197 6.46 -0.57 -3.86
CA SER A 197 5.92 -0.31 -2.54
C SER A 197 6.94 0.29 -1.59
N VAL A 198 6.45 1.03 -0.60
CA VAL A 198 7.23 1.53 0.53
C VAL A 198 6.58 1.02 1.80
N ALA A 199 7.30 0.31 2.63
CA ALA A 199 6.81 -0.28 3.86
C ALA A 199 7.84 -0.14 4.99
N PRO A 200 7.42 -0.14 6.27
CA PRO A 200 8.36 -0.23 7.39
C PRO A 200 9.14 -1.54 7.31
N LYS A 201 10.46 -1.46 7.48
CA LYS A 201 11.31 -2.64 7.62
C LYS A 201 11.17 -3.17 9.05
N TYR A 202 10.43 -4.24 9.22
CA TYR A 202 10.34 -4.92 10.50
C TYR A 202 11.60 -5.75 10.73
N GLN A 203 12.47 -5.29 11.63
CA GLN A 203 13.56 -6.14 12.11
C GLN A 203 12.97 -7.19 13.05
N SER A 204 13.14 -8.45 12.71
CA SER A 204 12.84 -9.61 13.57
C SER A 204 13.86 -9.74 14.69
N GLY A 205 14.21 -8.66 15.37
CA GLY A 205 15.17 -8.61 16.45
C GLY A 205 14.49 -8.13 17.73
N GLY A 206 14.68 -8.87 18.81
CA GLY A 206 14.01 -8.67 20.09
C GLY A 206 13.98 -7.22 20.55
N LEU A 207 12.81 -6.79 20.99
CA LEU A 207 12.58 -5.52 21.67
C LEU A 207 13.54 -5.45 22.85
N ALA A 208 14.61 -4.68 22.72
CA ALA A 208 15.37 -4.25 23.88
C ALA A 208 14.40 -3.40 24.73
N MET A 209 13.95 -3.94 25.83
CA MET A 209 13.17 -3.22 26.83
C MET A 209 14.07 -2.11 27.40
N LEU A 210 14.00 -0.93 26.79
CA LEU A 210 14.60 0.27 27.38
C LEU A 210 13.77 0.62 28.61
N ALA A 211 14.40 0.56 29.79
CA ALA A 211 13.79 1.00 31.04
C ALA A 211 13.39 2.48 30.89
N VAL A 212 12.10 2.76 30.89
CA VAL A 212 11.56 4.12 30.90
C VAL A 212 11.95 4.76 32.23
N ARG A 213 12.78 5.81 32.19
CA ARG A 213 13.06 6.67 33.35
C ARG A 213 12.00 7.76 33.40
N ASP A 214 11.43 7.96 34.58
CA ASP A 214 10.51 9.07 34.84
C ASP A 214 11.12 10.41 34.39
N GLY A 215 10.36 11.20 33.62
CA GLY A 215 10.72 12.52 33.15
C GLY A 215 11.49 12.59 31.83
N THR A 216 11.76 11.47 31.16
CA THR A 216 12.30 11.49 29.79
C THR A 216 11.18 11.55 28.74
N PRO A 217 11.36 12.28 27.62
CA PRO A 217 10.41 12.28 26.52
C PRO A 217 10.09 10.85 26.05
N THR A 218 8.87 10.64 25.56
CA THR A 218 8.47 9.35 24.98
C THR A 218 9.53 8.89 23.96
N PRO A 219 10.22 7.74 24.20
CA PRO A 219 11.25 7.26 23.29
C PRO A 219 10.60 6.78 21.99
N VAL A 220 11.10 7.29 20.87
CA VAL A 220 10.61 6.92 19.54
C VAL A 220 11.79 6.54 18.66
N SER A 221 11.72 5.36 18.04
CA SER A 221 12.70 4.87 17.10
C SER A 221 12.04 4.71 15.73
N PRO A 222 12.38 5.53 14.73
CA PRO A 222 11.75 5.49 13.41
C PRO A 222 11.98 4.18 12.64
N GLY A 223 13.13 3.50 12.89
CA GLY A 223 13.55 2.38 12.05
C GLY A 223 13.87 2.81 10.62
N GLN A 224 13.92 1.83 9.72
CA GLN A 224 14.12 2.07 8.28
C GLN A 224 12.86 1.71 7.50
N LEU A 225 12.71 2.33 6.33
CA LEU A 225 11.71 1.98 5.33
C LEU A 225 12.38 1.14 4.23
N GLU A 226 11.64 0.19 3.75
CA GLU A 226 12.01 -0.65 2.62
C GLU A 226 11.22 -0.25 1.40
N VAL A 227 11.91 0.10 0.32
CA VAL A 227 11.33 0.38 -0.98
C VAL A 227 11.60 -0.81 -1.88
N THR A 228 10.54 -1.50 -2.30
CA THR A 228 10.63 -2.64 -3.21
C THR A 228 10.10 -2.27 -4.58
N ALA A 229 10.70 -2.84 -5.64
CA ALA A 229 10.21 -2.76 -7.00
C ALA A 229 10.27 -4.13 -7.66
N THR A 230 9.24 -4.47 -8.44
CA THR A 230 9.20 -5.70 -9.23
C THR A 230 8.84 -5.35 -10.66
N VAL A 231 9.61 -5.89 -11.61
CA VAL A 231 9.38 -5.74 -13.03
C VAL A 231 9.35 -7.11 -13.71
N THR A 232 8.58 -7.23 -14.78
CA THR A 232 8.63 -8.38 -15.69
C THR A 232 9.01 -7.88 -17.06
N VAL A 233 10.03 -8.50 -17.65
CA VAL A 233 10.53 -8.12 -18.98
C VAL A 233 10.54 -9.33 -19.90
N LYS A 234 10.02 -9.15 -21.11
CA LYS A 234 10.07 -10.14 -22.19
C LYS A 234 11.09 -9.68 -23.21
N TYR A 235 12.04 -10.54 -23.52
CA TYR A 235 13.06 -10.32 -24.53
C TYR A 235 12.83 -11.24 -25.70
N PHE A 236 12.90 -10.69 -26.91
CA PHE A 236 13.04 -11.52 -28.12
C PHE A 236 14.36 -12.29 -28.08
N ILE A 237 14.35 -13.52 -28.61
CA ILE A 237 15.58 -14.32 -28.75
C ILE A 237 15.79 -14.75 -30.20
N THR A 238 17.07 -14.91 -30.57
CA THR A 238 17.49 -15.45 -31.84
C THR A 238 18.50 -16.57 -31.64
N SER A 239 18.46 -17.56 -32.52
CA SER A 239 19.45 -18.63 -32.50
C SER A 239 20.87 -18.05 -32.70
N ARG A 240 21.84 -18.55 -31.95
CA ARG A 240 23.25 -18.30 -32.29
C ARG A 240 23.54 -19.07 -33.59
N THR A 241 23.60 -18.35 -34.71
CA THR A 241 24.14 -18.97 -35.95
C THR A 241 25.54 -19.43 -35.64
N ALA A 242 25.79 -20.75 -35.71
CA ALA A 242 27.14 -21.30 -35.60
C ALA A 242 27.99 -20.64 -36.69
N ALA A 243 29.10 -20.01 -36.33
CA ALA A 243 30.08 -19.57 -37.30
C ALA A 243 30.52 -20.79 -38.12
N PRO A 244 30.55 -20.71 -39.45
CA PRO A 244 31.07 -21.80 -40.27
C PRO A 244 32.55 -22.06 -39.87
N LYS A 245 32.84 -23.35 -39.64
CA LYS A 245 34.23 -23.83 -39.40
C LYS A 245 35.08 -23.62 -40.60
#